data_c1ac9f47054bedb4e53c74d11bda2641
#
_entry.id   c1ac9f47054bedb4e53c74d11bda2641
#
_cell.length_a   1.000
_cell.length_b   1.000
_cell.length_c   1.000
_cell.angle_alpha   90.00
_cell.angle_beta   90.00
_cell.angle_gamma   90.00
#
_symmetry.space_group_name_H-M   'P 1'
#
loop_
_entity.id
_entity.type
_entity.pdbx_description
1 polymer ?
#
loop_
_entity_poly.entity_id
_entity_poly.type
_entity_poly.pdbx_seq_one_letter_code
_entity_poly.pdbx_strand_id
1 'polypeptide(L)'
;HANITQYDAYLPYGELLVDEHSSSEDLPYKFNGKQFDDETGLYYYGARYLNPMASIWYGVDPLAEKYPLISGYSYCGGSPIKLIDSDGRKIEIHYTDSKGEEHSVPYPVNMDKDVGNEFVKSTIDALNQIYGYEHAKPVLDVLIKSEYSYDIVNETVNPENNMMQFIYSSNSKYINGGGKIKAAELLNKKFSDQWKSLAHELFHGYQRENKTSLTTVNAEVEAYTFQYMFGSSPLGNDSKEGNIYSTAIEKLCYDDDMKANFQKAVSTFKLGSKANSKGIYNDHPIVNTETSLIFKIIANDTKK
;
A
#
# COMPACT_ATOMS: atom_id res chain seq x y z
N HIS A 1 21.42 -8.55 34.71
CA HIS A 1 20.05 -9.06 34.86
C HIS A 1 19.10 -7.89 34.66
N ALA A 2 18.18 -7.98 33.69
CA ALA A 2 17.10 -7.02 33.56
C ALA A 2 16.07 -7.29 34.63
N ASN A 3 15.68 -6.28 35.40
CA ASN A 3 14.58 -6.38 36.36
C ASN A 3 13.28 -6.00 35.63
N ILE A 4 12.26 -6.83 35.78
CA ILE A 4 10.91 -6.51 35.30
C ILE A 4 10.36 -5.45 36.25
N THR A 5 10.01 -4.29 35.68
CA THR A 5 9.47 -3.15 36.46
C THR A 5 7.95 -3.12 36.46
N GLN A 6 7.33 -3.64 35.40
CA GLN A 6 5.87 -3.75 35.27
C GLN A 6 5.50 -5.00 34.46
N TYR A 7 4.40 -5.66 34.83
CA TYR A 7 3.79 -6.78 34.12
C TYR A 7 2.29 -6.59 34.03
N ASP A 8 1.80 -6.47 32.80
CA ASP A 8 0.38 -6.30 32.50
C ASP A 8 -0.13 -7.49 31.68
N ALA A 9 -1.27 -8.01 32.04
CA ALA A 9 -2.02 -8.97 31.23
C ALA A 9 -3.40 -8.41 30.91
N TYR A 10 -3.86 -8.65 29.68
CA TYR A 10 -5.07 -8.04 29.15
C TYR A 10 -6.09 -9.08 28.71
N LEU A 11 -7.36 -8.76 28.86
CA LEU A 11 -8.45 -9.39 28.14
C LEU A 11 -8.43 -8.98 26.67
N PRO A 12 -9.17 -9.67 25.78
CA PRO A 12 -9.09 -9.47 24.34
C PRO A 12 -9.30 -8.03 23.85
N TYR A 13 -10.05 -7.22 24.57
CA TYR A 13 -10.33 -5.82 24.23
C TYR A 13 -9.49 -4.81 25.02
N GLY A 14 -8.47 -5.29 25.76
CA GLY A 14 -7.56 -4.41 26.47
C GLY A 14 -7.96 -4.08 27.90
N GLU A 15 -9.01 -4.70 28.44
CA GLU A 15 -9.30 -4.64 29.87
C GLU A 15 -8.15 -5.28 30.63
N LEU A 16 -7.63 -4.60 31.67
CA LEU A 16 -6.55 -5.08 32.50
C LEU A 16 -7.02 -6.26 33.35
N LEU A 17 -6.40 -7.41 33.18
CA LEU A 17 -6.62 -8.61 33.98
C LEU A 17 -5.61 -8.69 35.14
N VAL A 18 -4.38 -8.32 34.89
CA VAL A 18 -3.28 -8.25 35.86
C VAL A 18 -2.51 -6.98 35.61
N ASP A 19 -2.19 -6.26 36.67
CA ASP A 19 -1.41 -5.03 36.67
C ASP A 19 -0.49 -5.07 37.90
N GLU A 20 0.76 -5.49 37.68
CA GLU A 20 1.78 -5.65 38.75
C GLU A 20 2.96 -4.73 38.50
N HIS A 21 3.31 -3.93 39.53
CA HIS A 21 4.43 -2.98 39.46
C HIS A 21 5.46 -3.28 40.54
N SER A 22 6.74 -3.14 40.22
CA SER A 22 7.85 -3.15 41.18
C SER A 22 8.23 -1.75 41.70
N SER A 23 7.65 -0.70 41.11
CA SER A 23 7.86 0.72 41.48
C SER A 23 6.52 1.47 41.50
N SER A 24 6.54 2.72 42.01
CA SER A 24 5.37 3.61 42.01
C SER A 24 5.11 4.29 40.66
N GLU A 25 5.95 4.03 39.67
CA GLU A 25 5.79 4.57 38.34
C GLU A 25 5.00 3.59 37.47
N ASP A 26 3.82 4.01 37.00
CA ASP A 26 3.01 3.28 36.03
C ASP A 26 3.35 3.77 34.61
N LEU A 27 3.56 2.83 33.67
CA LEU A 27 3.83 3.17 32.29
C LEU A 27 2.54 3.60 31.60
N PRO A 28 2.52 4.76 30.92
CA PRO A 28 1.31 5.29 30.31
C PRO A 28 0.88 4.52 29.05
N TYR A 29 1.76 3.67 28.49
CA TYR A 29 1.49 2.88 27.29
C TYR A 29 1.25 1.43 27.69
N LYS A 30 0.01 0.94 27.51
CA LYS A 30 -0.42 -0.40 27.91
C LYS A 30 -0.86 -1.22 26.68
N PHE A 31 -2.09 -1.65 26.62
CA PHE A 31 -2.62 -2.52 25.55
C PHE A 31 -2.29 -2.03 24.14
N ASN A 32 -1.69 -2.90 23.32
CA ASN A 32 -1.23 -2.61 21.95
C ASN A 32 -0.29 -1.38 21.82
N GLY A 33 0.46 -1.05 22.90
CA GLY A 33 1.34 0.11 22.94
C GLY A 33 0.58 1.44 22.88
N LYS A 34 -0.69 1.47 23.28
CA LYS A 34 -1.50 2.69 23.28
C LYS A 34 -1.50 3.36 24.65
N GLN A 35 -1.54 4.70 24.63
CA GLN A 35 -1.63 5.49 25.84
C GLN A 35 -2.96 5.21 26.55
N PHE A 36 -2.87 4.79 27.80
CA PHE A 36 -4.01 4.63 28.68
C PHE A 36 -4.23 5.91 29.48
N ASP A 37 -5.46 6.36 29.54
CA ASP A 37 -5.88 7.50 30.31
C ASP A 37 -6.56 6.97 31.60
N ASP A 38 -5.85 7.06 32.71
CA ASP A 38 -6.31 6.54 34.01
C ASP A 38 -7.57 7.24 34.53
N GLU A 39 -7.77 8.53 34.15
CA GLU A 39 -8.93 9.30 34.61
C GLU A 39 -10.22 8.84 33.91
N THR A 40 -10.13 8.49 32.62
CA THR A 40 -11.28 8.09 31.81
C THR A 40 -11.41 6.59 31.63
N GLY A 41 -10.33 5.84 31.86
CA GLY A 41 -10.26 4.38 31.59
C GLY A 41 -10.26 4.03 30.12
N LEU A 42 -9.86 4.94 29.23
CA LEU A 42 -9.88 4.79 27.79
C LEU A 42 -8.47 4.69 27.20
N TYR A 43 -8.31 3.96 26.11
CA TYR A 43 -7.08 3.97 25.31
C TYR A 43 -7.15 4.97 24.19
N TYR A 44 -6.13 5.82 24.06
CA TYR A 44 -6.02 6.77 22.95
C TYR A 44 -5.33 6.13 21.74
N TYR A 45 -6.08 5.95 20.66
CA TYR A 45 -5.60 5.34 19.40
C TYR A 45 -5.27 6.37 18.31
N GLY A 46 -5.35 7.68 18.61
CA GLY A 46 -5.12 8.75 17.65
C GLY A 46 -6.44 9.32 17.12
N ALA A 47 -7.14 8.59 16.28
CA ALA A 47 -8.42 9.04 15.72
C ALA A 47 -9.61 8.80 16.65
N ARG A 48 -9.53 7.80 17.53
CA ARG A 48 -10.62 7.39 18.44
C ARG A 48 -10.08 6.97 19.80
N TYR A 49 -10.97 6.91 20.79
CA TYR A 49 -10.71 6.29 22.07
C TYR A 49 -11.37 4.92 22.13
N LEU A 50 -10.63 3.89 22.55
CA LEU A 50 -11.16 2.57 22.82
C LEU A 50 -11.62 2.49 24.27
N ASN A 51 -12.87 2.06 24.48
CA ASN A 51 -13.36 1.70 25.79
C ASN A 51 -13.18 0.18 26.00
N PRO A 52 -12.18 -0.26 26.78
CA PRO A 52 -11.90 -1.68 26.96
C PRO A 52 -13.03 -2.39 27.70
N MET A 53 -13.66 -1.73 28.68
CA MET A 53 -14.77 -2.27 29.46
C MET A 53 -16.03 -2.52 28.63
N ALA A 54 -16.31 -1.63 27.68
CA ALA A 54 -17.45 -1.76 26.78
C ALA A 54 -17.11 -2.55 25.50
N SER A 55 -15.83 -2.84 25.24
CA SER A 55 -15.33 -3.52 24.03
C SER A 55 -15.66 -2.81 22.73
N ILE A 56 -15.78 -1.48 22.76
CA ILE A 56 -16.16 -0.63 21.61
C ILE A 56 -15.35 0.65 21.55
N TRP A 57 -15.33 1.28 20.36
CA TRP A 57 -14.85 2.65 20.21
C TRP A 57 -15.78 3.65 20.90
N TYR A 58 -15.21 4.66 21.54
CA TYR A 58 -15.96 5.78 22.16
C TYR A 58 -16.27 6.90 21.14
N GLY A 59 -16.42 6.54 19.89
CA GLY A 59 -16.77 7.46 18.80
C GLY A 59 -17.07 6.67 17.54
N VAL A 60 -17.87 7.27 16.65
CA VAL A 60 -18.18 6.68 15.36
C VAL A 60 -16.91 6.63 14.51
N ASP A 61 -16.71 5.53 13.81
CA ASP A 61 -15.65 5.41 12.83
C ASP A 61 -15.80 6.52 11.78
N PRO A 62 -14.79 7.38 11.55
CA PRO A 62 -14.85 8.34 10.46
C PRO A 62 -15.08 7.70 9.07
N LEU A 63 -14.85 6.39 8.95
CA LEU A 63 -15.06 5.60 7.76
C LEU A 63 -16.33 4.72 7.82
N ALA A 64 -17.20 4.90 8.82
CA ALA A 64 -18.41 4.07 9.02
C ALA A 64 -19.32 3.97 7.79
N GLU A 65 -19.42 5.04 7.00
CA GLU A 65 -20.20 5.03 5.75
C GLU A 65 -19.65 4.03 4.71
N LYS A 66 -18.37 3.66 4.82
CA LYS A 66 -17.72 2.69 3.92
C LYS A 66 -17.98 1.24 4.35
N TYR A 67 -18.48 1.01 5.56
CA TYR A 67 -18.72 -0.33 6.13
C TYR A 67 -20.14 -0.50 6.66
N PRO A 68 -21.17 -0.43 5.79
CA PRO A 68 -22.57 -0.43 6.23
C PRO A 68 -23.01 -1.71 6.95
N LEU A 69 -22.21 -2.78 6.88
CA LEU A 69 -22.49 -4.06 7.54
C LEU A 69 -21.75 -4.22 8.88
N ILE A 70 -20.89 -3.28 9.26
CA ILE A 70 -20.13 -3.30 10.51
C ILE A 70 -20.52 -2.06 11.30
N SER A 71 -20.79 -2.23 12.60
CA SER A 71 -21.06 -1.09 13.46
C SER A 71 -19.88 -0.12 13.47
N GLY A 72 -20.11 1.16 13.27
CA GLY A 72 -19.07 2.20 13.34
C GLY A 72 -18.41 2.32 14.73
N TYR A 73 -18.88 1.59 15.72
CA TYR A 73 -18.31 1.50 17.06
C TYR A 73 -17.56 0.19 17.33
N SER A 74 -17.52 -0.72 16.34
CA SER A 74 -16.89 -2.03 16.51
C SER A 74 -15.37 -1.93 16.48
N TYR A 75 -14.69 -2.39 17.54
CA TYR A 75 -13.23 -2.55 17.55
C TYR A 75 -12.86 -3.84 16.83
N CYS A 76 -11.94 -3.73 15.83
CA CYS A 76 -11.43 -4.87 15.04
C CYS A 76 -12.55 -5.76 14.44
N GLY A 77 -13.72 -5.18 14.08
CA GLY A 77 -14.85 -5.93 13.55
C GLY A 77 -15.35 -7.05 14.48
N GLY A 78 -15.11 -6.93 15.80
CA GLY A 78 -15.45 -7.95 16.80
C GLY A 78 -14.45 -9.11 16.93
N SER A 79 -13.26 -8.99 16.35
CA SER A 79 -12.22 -10.05 16.36
C SER A 79 -10.86 -9.58 16.91
N PRO A 80 -10.78 -9.06 18.14
CA PRO A 80 -9.58 -8.42 18.71
C PRO A 80 -8.42 -9.39 18.97
N ILE A 81 -8.67 -10.70 19.01
CA ILE A 81 -7.62 -11.73 19.14
C ILE A 81 -6.89 -11.98 17.82
N LYS A 82 -7.58 -11.76 16.69
CA LYS A 82 -7.04 -12.00 15.35
C LYS A 82 -6.55 -10.72 14.69
N LEU A 83 -7.10 -9.58 15.07
CA LEU A 83 -6.87 -8.30 14.45
C LEU A 83 -6.40 -7.31 15.51
N ILE A 84 -5.39 -6.53 15.17
CA ILE A 84 -4.93 -5.38 15.95
C ILE A 84 -5.19 -4.15 15.07
N ASP A 85 -5.96 -3.20 15.59
CA ASP A 85 -6.05 -1.89 14.98
C ASP A 85 -4.84 -1.08 15.44
N SER A 86 -3.78 -1.07 14.63
CA SER A 86 -2.57 -0.31 14.93
C SER A 86 -2.73 1.20 14.75
N ASP A 87 -3.74 1.65 14.04
CA ASP A 87 -4.30 3.00 13.85
C ASP A 87 -5.22 3.06 12.62
N GLY A 88 -5.58 1.91 12.07
CA GLY A 88 -6.50 1.74 10.93
C GLY A 88 -5.90 2.13 9.57
N ARG A 89 -4.56 2.19 9.43
CA ARG A 89 -3.89 2.69 8.22
C ARG A 89 -2.80 1.72 7.76
N LYS A 90 -2.81 1.31 6.49
CA LYS A 90 -2.02 0.17 5.98
C LYS A 90 -0.91 0.52 4.98
N ILE A 91 -0.86 1.75 4.47
CA ILE A 91 0.31 2.25 3.73
C ILE A 91 1.17 3.04 4.70
N GLU A 92 2.41 2.65 4.88
CA GLU A 92 3.37 3.33 5.75
C GLU A 92 4.53 3.90 4.95
N ILE A 93 4.89 5.15 5.23
CA ILE A 93 6.02 5.86 4.64
C ILE A 93 7.15 5.86 5.68
N HIS A 94 8.22 5.11 5.43
CA HIS A 94 9.36 5.03 6.33
C HIS A 94 10.48 5.98 5.90
N TYR A 95 11.05 6.68 6.86
CA TYR A 95 12.15 7.62 6.63
C TYR A 95 13.12 7.62 7.82
N THR A 96 14.35 8.06 7.56
CA THR A 96 15.36 8.29 8.58
C THR A 96 15.51 9.80 8.80
N ASP A 97 15.50 10.26 10.03
CA ASP A 97 15.66 11.66 10.35
C ASP A 97 17.14 12.12 10.29
N SER A 98 17.39 13.39 10.57
CA SER A 98 18.75 13.97 10.55
C SER A 98 19.67 13.43 11.66
N LYS A 99 19.13 12.71 12.65
CA LYS A 99 19.88 12.06 13.73
C LYS A 99 20.18 10.60 13.43
N GLY A 100 19.64 10.06 12.33
CA GLY A 100 19.77 8.65 11.96
C GLY A 100 18.70 7.74 12.61
N GLU A 101 17.65 8.32 13.23
CA GLU A 101 16.55 7.55 13.81
C GLU A 101 15.51 7.21 12.75
N GLU A 102 15.03 5.95 12.79
CA GLU A 102 13.99 5.47 11.88
C GLU A 102 12.58 5.85 12.38
N HIS A 103 11.77 6.36 11.49
CA HIS A 103 10.39 6.76 11.72
C HIS A 103 9.47 6.22 10.64
N SER A 104 8.16 6.15 10.94
CA SER A 104 7.14 5.89 9.93
C SER A 104 5.97 6.87 10.05
N VAL A 105 5.34 7.14 8.90
CA VAL A 105 4.14 7.96 8.79
C VAL A 105 3.10 7.15 8.01
N PRO A 106 1.92 6.92 8.58
CA PRO A 106 0.86 6.20 7.89
C PRO A 106 0.19 7.08 6.83
N TYR A 107 -0.28 6.48 5.73
CA TYR A 107 -1.10 7.12 4.71
C TYR A 107 -2.53 6.55 4.74
N PRO A 108 -3.58 7.34 4.61
CA PRO A 108 -3.60 8.79 4.46
C PRO A 108 -3.25 9.53 5.76
N VAL A 109 -2.49 10.59 5.62
CA VAL A 109 -2.07 11.48 6.72
C VAL A 109 -3.08 12.60 6.88
N ASN A 110 -3.39 12.95 8.12
CA ASN A 110 -4.05 14.22 8.41
C ASN A 110 -3.01 15.34 8.16
N MET A 111 -3.20 16.16 7.13
CA MET A 111 -2.21 17.03 6.51
C MET A 111 -1.67 18.17 7.42
N ASP A 112 -2.11 18.28 8.65
CA ASP A 112 -1.70 19.34 9.58
C ASP A 112 -0.33 19.12 10.26
N LYS A 113 0.32 17.97 10.00
CA LYS A 113 1.67 17.71 10.50
C LYS A 113 2.70 17.88 9.40
N ASP A 114 3.35 19.03 9.38
CA ASP A 114 4.63 19.19 8.68
C ASP A 114 5.66 18.25 9.33
N VAL A 115 5.90 17.13 8.70
CA VAL A 115 6.84 16.11 9.19
C VAL A 115 8.29 16.57 9.01
N GLY A 116 8.53 17.70 8.31
CA GLY A 116 9.86 18.26 8.07
C GLY A 116 10.78 17.38 7.22
N ASN A 117 10.27 16.29 6.63
CA ASN A 117 11.04 15.36 5.79
C ASN A 117 10.58 15.42 4.33
N GLU A 118 11.52 15.74 3.41
CA GLU A 118 11.23 15.94 1.99
C GLU A 118 10.73 14.64 1.32
N PHE A 119 11.25 13.46 1.70
CA PHE A 119 10.79 12.18 1.15
C PHE A 119 9.34 11.90 1.54
N VAL A 120 9.00 12.10 2.82
CA VAL A 120 7.63 11.90 3.30
C VAL A 120 6.67 12.82 2.56
N LYS A 121 7.01 14.10 2.42
CA LYS A 121 6.20 15.08 1.68
C LYS A 121 6.02 14.66 0.22
N SER A 122 7.10 14.34 -0.49
CA SER A 122 7.04 13.92 -1.89
C SER A 122 6.21 12.65 -2.08
N THR A 123 6.28 11.72 -1.13
CA THR A 123 5.50 10.47 -1.15
C THR A 123 4.02 10.74 -0.92
N ILE A 124 3.68 11.58 0.05
CA ILE A 124 2.28 11.99 0.32
C ILE A 124 1.70 12.70 -0.91
N ASP A 125 2.43 13.64 -1.49
CA ASP A 125 1.99 14.37 -2.69
C ASP A 125 1.75 13.40 -3.85
N ALA A 126 2.64 12.43 -4.07
CA ALA A 126 2.49 11.40 -5.09
C ALA A 126 1.25 10.52 -4.85
N LEU A 127 1.05 10.03 -3.62
CA LEU A 127 -0.11 9.22 -3.25
C LEU A 127 -1.43 9.99 -3.41
N ASN A 128 -1.46 11.25 -2.98
CA ASN A 128 -2.63 12.11 -3.15
C ASN A 128 -2.92 12.38 -4.63
N GLN A 129 -1.89 12.58 -5.44
CA GLN A 129 -2.03 12.75 -6.87
C GLN A 129 -2.61 11.50 -7.52
N ILE A 130 -2.11 10.30 -7.17
CA ILE A 130 -2.66 9.02 -7.64
C ILE A 130 -4.12 8.88 -7.19
N TYR A 131 -4.40 9.09 -5.91
CA TYR A 131 -5.74 8.96 -5.34
C TYR A 131 -6.76 9.95 -5.94
N GLY A 132 -6.28 11.06 -6.52
CA GLY A 132 -7.10 12.02 -7.26
C GLY A 132 -7.77 11.47 -8.52
N TYR A 133 -7.28 10.35 -9.05
CA TYR A 133 -7.86 9.68 -10.23
C TYR A 133 -8.88 8.63 -9.81
N GLU A 134 -10.08 8.65 -10.43
CA GLU A 134 -11.17 7.74 -10.07
C GLU A 134 -10.82 6.26 -10.27
N HIS A 135 -10.07 5.94 -11.33
CA HIS A 135 -9.62 4.57 -11.60
C HIS A 135 -8.57 4.07 -10.60
N ALA A 136 -7.88 4.97 -9.89
CA ALA A 136 -6.89 4.58 -8.90
C ALA A 136 -7.48 4.30 -7.51
N LYS A 137 -8.62 4.90 -7.18
CA LYS A 137 -9.26 4.74 -5.87
C LYS A 137 -9.49 3.28 -5.49
N PRO A 138 -10.05 2.40 -6.38
CA PRO A 138 -10.23 0.99 -6.03
C PRO A 138 -8.93 0.27 -5.68
N VAL A 139 -7.81 0.66 -6.30
CA VAL A 139 -6.49 0.07 -6.05
C VAL A 139 -5.97 0.51 -4.69
N LEU A 140 -5.90 1.82 -4.44
CA LEU A 140 -5.39 2.35 -3.18
C LEU A 140 -6.30 1.98 -2.00
N ASP A 141 -7.61 2.01 -2.19
CA ASP A 141 -8.57 1.64 -1.15
C ASP A 141 -8.38 0.19 -0.66
N VAL A 142 -8.03 -0.73 -1.56
CA VAL A 142 -7.71 -2.11 -1.19
C VAL A 142 -6.43 -2.15 -0.35
N LEU A 143 -5.39 -1.42 -0.74
CA LEU A 143 -4.12 -1.39 -0.01
C LEU A 143 -4.25 -0.71 1.36
N ILE A 144 -4.99 0.41 1.42
CA ILE A 144 -5.25 1.13 2.67
C ILE A 144 -6.06 0.27 3.66
N LYS A 145 -6.96 -0.58 3.17
CA LYS A 145 -7.81 -1.46 3.98
C LYS A 145 -7.24 -2.85 4.21
N SER A 146 -6.10 -3.15 3.62
CA SER A 146 -5.45 -4.46 3.73
C SER A 146 -5.11 -4.82 5.18
N GLU A 147 -5.14 -6.09 5.51
CA GLU A 147 -4.60 -6.65 6.77
C GLU A 147 -3.07 -6.62 6.80
N TYR A 148 -2.43 -6.37 5.65
CA TYR A 148 -0.99 -6.39 5.48
C TYR A 148 -0.42 -4.98 5.35
N SER A 149 0.85 -4.81 5.72
CA SER A 149 1.57 -3.53 5.60
C SER A 149 2.16 -3.36 4.20
N TYR A 150 2.06 -2.14 3.67
CA TYR A 150 2.71 -1.69 2.44
C TYR A 150 3.66 -0.55 2.79
N ASP A 151 4.94 -0.88 2.91
CA ASP A 151 5.97 0.05 3.37
C ASP A 151 6.62 0.77 2.19
N ILE A 152 6.49 2.09 2.12
CA ILE A 152 7.20 2.93 1.14
C ILE A 152 8.45 3.49 1.81
N VAL A 153 9.62 3.16 1.27
CA VAL A 153 10.91 3.46 1.89
C VAL A 153 11.80 4.30 0.99
N ASN A 154 12.62 5.18 1.63
CA ASN A 154 13.64 5.96 0.94
C ASN A 154 14.89 5.11 0.67
N GLU A 155 14.74 4.10 -0.15
CA GLU A 155 15.83 3.24 -0.61
C GLU A 155 15.89 3.24 -2.14
N THR A 156 17.10 3.23 -2.69
CA THR A 156 17.31 3.03 -4.13
C THR A 156 17.35 1.54 -4.46
N VAL A 157 16.86 1.19 -5.64
CA VAL A 157 17.01 -0.17 -6.20
C VAL A 157 18.39 -0.33 -6.81
N ASN A 158 18.73 0.60 -7.70
CA ASN A 158 20.03 0.67 -8.34
C ASN A 158 20.31 2.15 -8.69
N PRO A 159 21.41 2.74 -8.21
CA PRO A 159 21.76 4.14 -8.46
C PRO A 159 21.83 4.52 -9.95
N GLU A 160 22.06 3.54 -10.81
CA GLU A 160 22.21 3.77 -12.27
C GLU A 160 20.88 3.79 -13.03
N ASN A 161 19.79 3.29 -12.45
CA ASN A 161 18.55 2.98 -13.20
C ASN A 161 17.32 3.78 -12.82
N ASN A 162 17.32 4.66 -11.83
CA ASN A 162 16.15 5.44 -11.41
C ASN A 162 14.82 4.65 -11.42
N MET A 163 14.84 3.42 -10.91
CA MET A 163 13.68 2.52 -10.91
C MET A 163 13.15 2.36 -9.49
N MET A 164 11.84 2.43 -9.34
CA MET A 164 11.16 1.94 -8.13
C MET A 164 11.04 0.42 -8.21
N GLN A 165 10.80 -0.22 -7.08
CA GLN A 165 10.60 -1.65 -7.04
C GLN A 165 9.69 -2.07 -5.90
N PHE A 166 8.66 -2.85 -6.21
CA PHE A 166 7.88 -3.59 -5.23
C PHE A 166 8.60 -4.89 -4.84
N ILE A 167 8.85 -5.06 -3.54
CA ILE A 167 9.55 -6.23 -2.99
C ILE A 167 8.63 -6.96 -2.03
N TYR A 168 8.51 -8.24 -2.22
CA TYR A 168 7.90 -9.18 -1.30
C TYR A 168 8.83 -10.40 -1.17
N SER A 169 8.92 -10.97 0.02
CA SER A 169 9.83 -12.10 0.26
C SER A 169 9.15 -13.13 1.16
N SER A 170 9.37 -14.39 0.85
CA SER A 170 8.93 -15.53 1.65
C SER A 170 9.57 -15.60 3.04
N ASN A 171 10.68 -14.88 3.26
CA ASN A 171 11.43 -14.89 4.51
C ASN A 171 11.37 -13.56 5.28
N SER A 172 10.37 -12.71 5.01
CA SER A 172 10.20 -11.41 5.65
C SER A 172 8.84 -11.28 6.33
N LYS A 173 8.60 -10.10 6.96
CA LYS A 173 7.29 -9.75 7.50
C LYS A 173 6.16 -9.77 6.46
N TYR A 174 6.49 -9.82 5.17
CA TYR A 174 5.55 -9.85 4.05
C TYR A 174 5.22 -11.25 3.54
N ILE A 175 5.58 -12.31 4.27
CA ILE A 175 5.38 -13.72 3.83
C ILE A 175 3.91 -14.03 3.49
N ASN A 176 2.98 -13.48 4.27
CA ASN A 176 1.55 -13.75 4.12
C ASN A 176 0.81 -12.70 3.27
N GLY A 177 1.46 -11.57 2.97
CA GLY A 177 0.87 -10.46 2.23
C GLY A 177 1.64 -9.17 2.46
N GLY A 178 1.19 -8.06 1.84
CA GLY A 178 1.88 -6.78 1.91
C GLY A 178 3.15 -6.72 1.06
N GLY A 179 3.96 -5.69 1.28
CA GLY A 179 5.21 -5.52 0.56
C GLY A 179 5.95 -4.23 0.90
N LYS A 180 7.17 -4.11 0.35
CA LYS A 180 8.01 -2.93 0.47
C LYS A 180 8.19 -2.30 -0.91
N ILE A 181 7.99 -0.99 -1.02
CA ILE A 181 8.26 -0.21 -2.23
C ILE A 181 9.50 0.65 -1.98
N LYS A 182 10.56 0.42 -2.72
CA LYS A 182 11.74 1.27 -2.74
C LYS A 182 11.48 2.44 -3.68
N ALA A 183 11.42 3.66 -3.15
CA ALA A 183 10.92 4.83 -3.85
C ALA A 183 11.77 6.10 -3.66
N ALA A 184 13.08 5.96 -3.43
CA ALA A 184 13.99 7.12 -3.31
C ALA A 184 13.94 8.06 -4.54
N GLU A 185 13.55 7.54 -5.70
CA GLU A 185 13.40 8.28 -6.95
C GLU A 185 12.36 9.40 -6.89
N LEU A 186 11.40 9.36 -5.94
CA LEU A 186 10.46 10.46 -5.69
C LEU A 186 11.15 11.79 -5.35
N LEU A 187 12.38 11.73 -4.83
CA LEU A 187 13.20 12.90 -4.57
C LEU A 187 13.90 13.47 -5.81
N ASN A 188 13.86 12.74 -6.94
CA ASN A 188 14.54 13.15 -8.16
C ASN A 188 13.74 14.21 -8.93
N LYS A 189 14.02 15.48 -8.66
CA LYS A 189 13.33 16.65 -9.30
C LYS A 189 13.50 16.76 -10.83
N LYS A 190 14.39 15.95 -11.44
CA LYS A 190 14.56 15.95 -12.90
C LYS A 190 13.40 15.26 -13.64
N PHE A 191 12.61 14.45 -12.93
CA PHE A 191 11.52 13.68 -13.52
C PHE A 191 10.22 13.98 -12.78
N SER A 192 9.36 14.80 -13.37
CA SER A 192 8.07 15.21 -12.81
C SER A 192 7.06 14.06 -12.66
N ASP A 193 7.30 12.95 -13.35
CA ASP A 193 6.33 11.84 -13.48
C ASP A 193 6.66 10.61 -12.63
N GLN A 194 7.57 10.72 -11.66
CA GLN A 194 7.97 9.59 -10.79
C GLN A 194 6.79 9.01 -9.98
N TRP A 195 5.79 9.83 -9.67
CA TRP A 195 4.57 9.38 -9.01
C TRP A 195 3.80 8.33 -9.85
N LYS A 196 3.92 8.34 -11.18
CA LYS A 196 3.33 7.31 -12.06
C LYS A 196 4.04 5.97 -11.92
N SER A 197 5.36 5.99 -11.66
CA SER A 197 6.11 4.78 -11.33
C SER A 197 5.70 4.24 -9.96
N LEU A 198 5.40 5.11 -8.99
CA LEU A 198 4.83 4.67 -7.72
C LEU A 198 3.46 4.01 -7.93
N ALA A 199 2.62 4.52 -8.82
CA ALA A 199 1.35 3.89 -9.14
C ALA A 199 1.52 2.48 -9.71
N HIS A 200 2.53 2.26 -10.56
CA HIS A 200 2.90 0.92 -11.06
C HIS A 200 3.23 -0.04 -9.90
N GLU A 201 4.09 0.37 -8.97
CA GLU A 201 4.49 -0.49 -7.85
C GLU A 201 3.34 -0.75 -6.86
N LEU A 202 2.47 0.23 -6.65
CA LEU A 202 1.24 0.05 -5.86
C LEU A 202 0.28 -0.94 -6.52
N PHE A 203 0.25 -0.98 -7.86
CA PHE A 203 -0.56 -1.97 -8.57
C PHE A 203 -0.05 -3.40 -8.33
N HIS A 204 1.25 -3.63 -8.19
CA HIS A 204 1.78 -4.93 -7.76
C HIS A 204 1.30 -5.30 -6.35
N GLY A 205 1.18 -4.34 -5.44
CA GLY A 205 0.54 -4.54 -4.15
C GLY A 205 -0.92 -5.01 -4.30
N TYR A 206 -1.68 -4.35 -5.16
CA TYR A 206 -3.07 -4.71 -5.47
C TYR A 206 -3.19 -6.11 -6.09
N GLN A 207 -2.29 -6.47 -7.00
CA GLN A 207 -2.22 -7.82 -7.58
C GLN A 207 -1.97 -8.87 -6.50
N ARG A 208 -1.08 -8.56 -5.54
CA ARG A 208 -0.77 -9.44 -4.42
C ARG A 208 -1.98 -9.67 -3.51
N GLU A 209 -2.74 -8.65 -3.18
CA GLU A 209 -4.00 -8.76 -2.43
C GLU A 209 -5.01 -9.66 -3.15
N ASN A 210 -5.03 -9.60 -4.47
CA ASN A 210 -5.90 -10.44 -5.30
C ASN A 210 -5.28 -11.81 -5.63
N LYS A 211 -4.16 -12.19 -4.98
CA LYS A 211 -3.48 -13.50 -5.14
C LYS A 211 -3.00 -13.78 -6.56
N THR A 212 -2.70 -12.74 -7.32
CA THR A 212 -2.12 -12.85 -8.65
C THR A 212 -0.61 -13.12 -8.55
N SER A 213 -0.08 -14.00 -9.39
CA SER A 213 1.37 -14.23 -9.45
C SER A 213 2.08 -13.02 -10.05
N LEU A 214 2.99 -12.40 -9.29
CA LEU A 214 3.73 -11.22 -9.70
C LEU A 214 4.92 -11.51 -10.62
N THR A 215 5.29 -12.78 -10.78
CA THR A 215 6.43 -13.20 -11.61
C THR A 215 6.02 -13.56 -13.04
N THR A 216 4.97 -12.94 -13.57
CA THR A 216 4.46 -13.20 -14.92
C THR A 216 4.54 -11.93 -15.78
N VAL A 217 4.67 -12.11 -17.09
CA VAL A 217 4.55 -11.01 -18.06
C VAL A 217 3.18 -10.34 -17.95
N ASN A 218 2.14 -11.12 -17.67
CA ASN A 218 0.78 -10.59 -17.52
C ASN A 218 0.69 -9.55 -16.39
N ALA A 219 1.31 -9.84 -15.24
CA ALA A 219 1.32 -8.93 -14.11
C ALA A 219 2.01 -7.59 -14.45
N GLU A 220 3.13 -7.66 -15.16
CA GLU A 220 3.85 -6.46 -15.61
C GLU A 220 3.03 -5.64 -16.61
N VAL A 221 2.38 -6.30 -17.58
CA VAL A 221 1.53 -5.61 -18.56
C VAL A 221 0.34 -4.93 -17.89
N GLU A 222 -0.27 -5.55 -16.88
CA GLU A 222 -1.31 -4.91 -16.07
C GLU A 222 -0.81 -3.65 -15.37
N ALA A 223 0.34 -3.74 -14.69
CA ALA A 223 0.90 -2.61 -13.93
C ALA A 223 1.32 -1.46 -14.87
N TYR A 224 1.93 -1.76 -16.03
CA TYR A 224 2.23 -0.74 -17.06
C TYR A 224 0.97 -0.16 -17.69
N THR A 225 -0.09 -0.94 -17.88
CA THR A 225 -1.37 -0.42 -18.36
C THR A 225 -1.97 0.54 -17.33
N PHE A 226 -1.94 0.18 -16.05
CA PHE A 226 -2.38 1.05 -14.97
C PHE A 226 -1.57 2.37 -14.95
N GLN A 227 -0.26 2.29 -15.07
CA GLN A 227 0.60 3.47 -15.19
C GLN A 227 0.26 4.33 -16.41
N TYR A 228 -0.08 3.69 -17.55
CA TYR A 228 -0.49 4.38 -18.77
C TYR A 228 -1.77 5.20 -18.57
N MET A 229 -2.73 4.73 -17.78
CA MET A 229 -3.99 5.43 -17.50
C MET A 229 -3.79 6.82 -16.85
N PHE A 230 -2.63 7.09 -16.28
CA PHE A 230 -2.25 8.42 -15.76
C PHE A 230 -1.61 9.33 -16.82
N GLY A 231 -1.76 9.01 -18.09
CA GLY A 231 -1.20 9.80 -19.20
C GLY A 231 0.31 9.60 -19.40
N SER A 232 0.83 8.42 -19.05
CA SER A 232 2.18 8.00 -19.47
C SER A 232 2.18 7.60 -20.93
N SER A 233 3.34 7.68 -21.60
CA SER A 233 3.46 7.07 -22.93
C SER A 233 3.54 5.54 -22.78
N PRO A 234 2.92 4.77 -23.68
CA PRO A 234 3.17 3.35 -23.77
C PRO A 234 4.67 3.12 -23.98
N LEU A 235 5.27 2.21 -23.20
CA LEU A 235 6.71 1.99 -23.23
C LEU A 235 7.15 1.01 -24.34
N GLY A 236 6.62 1.18 -25.57
CA GLY A 236 7.08 0.45 -26.75
C GLY A 236 8.45 0.96 -27.20
N ASN A 237 9.30 0.05 -27.66
CA ASN A 237 10.55 0.38 -28.33
C ASN A 237 10.30 0.71 -29.81
N ASP A 238 11.33 1.07 -30.56
CA ASP A 238 11.22 1.48 -31.98
C ASP A 238 11.12 0.30 -32.96
N SER A 239 10.89 -0.93 -32.47
CA SER A 239 10.70 -2.12 -33.29
C SER A 239 9.24 -2.26 -33.78
N LYS A 240 9.02 -3.22 -34.69
CA LYS A 240 7.67 -3.61 -35.12
C LYS A 240 6.84 -4.10 -33.91
N GLU A 241 7.45 -4.90 -33.05
CA GLU A 241 6.84 -5.45 -31.83
C GLU A 241 6.53 -4.33 -30.84
N GLY A 242 7.39 -3.29 -30.77
CA GLY A 242 7.17 -2.10 -29.95
C GLY A 242 5.98 -1.27 -30.37
N ASN A 243 5.78 -1.10 -31.67
CA ASN A 243 4.58 -0.44 -32.21
C ASN A 243 3.31 -1.25 -31.93
N ILE A 244 3.37 -2.60 -32.04
CA ILE A 244 2.25 -3.46 -31.71
C ILE A 244 1.93 -3.41 -30.22
N TYR A 245 2.96 -3.43 -29.36
CA TYR A 245 2.80 -3.33 -27.91
C TYR A 245 2.14 -2.00 -27.52
N SER A 246 2.69 -0.88 -27.98
CA SER A 246 2.14 0.45 -27.68
C SER A 246 0.70 0.60 -28.11
N THR A 247 0.39 0.20 -29.36
CA THR A 247 -0.99 0.25 -29.88
C THR A 247 -1.92 -0.66 -29.07
N ALA A 248 -1.45 -1.81 -28.59
CA ALA A 248 -2.25 -2.72 -27.80
C ALA A 248 -2.57 -2.14 -26.41
N ILE A 249 -1.61 -1.49 -25.76
CA ILE A 249 -1.83 -0.77 -24.48
C ILE A 249 -2.83 0.40 -24.67
N GLU A 250 -2.65 1.21 -25.72
CA GLU A 250 -3.58 2.30 -26.01
C GLU A 250 -5.01 1.80 -26.21
N LYS A 251 -5.18 0.79 -27.06
CA LYS A 251 -6.48 0.21 -27.36
C LYS A 251 -7.11 -0.51 -26.16
N LEU A 252 -6.29 -1.10 -25.28
CA LEU A 252 -6.78 -1.75 -24.07
C LEU A 252 -7.63 -0.81 -23.20
N CYS A 253 -7.27 0.48 -23.17
CA CYS A 253 -7.98 1.48 -22.38
C CYS A 253 -9.23 2.07 -23.04
N TYR A 254 -9.39 1.95 -24.37
CA TYR A 254 -10.42 2.66 -25.13
C TYR A 254 -11.23 1.82 -26.11
N ASP A 255 -10.90 0.53 -26.27
CA ASP A 255 -11.53 -0.37 -27.27
C ASP A 255 -12.38 -1.43 -26.57
N ASP A 256 -13.46 -1.85 -27.23
CA ASP A 256 -14.38 -2.86 -26.71
C ASP A 256 -13.74 -4.28 -26.58
N ASP A 257 -12.66 -4.55 -27.33
CA ASP A 257 -11.96 -5.85 -27.27
C ASP A 257 -10.74 -5.81 -26.34
N MET A 258 -10.98 -5.51 -25.08
CA MET A 258 -9.94 -5.47 -24.04
C MET A 258 -9.13 -6.76 -23.95
N LYS A 259 -9.80 -7.94 -24.11
CA LYS A 259 -9.14 -9.25 -23.98
C LYS A 259 -8.12 -9.48 -25.10
N ALA A 260 -8.48 -9.23 -26.35
CA ALA A 260 -7.56 -9.39 -27.47
C ALA A 260 -6.40 -8.39 -27.42
N ASN A 261 -6.67 -7.14 -27.02
CA ASN A 261 -5.63 -6.13 -26.89
C ASN A 261 -4.66 -6.49 -25.75
N PHE A 262 -5.16 -6.99 -24.60
CA PHE A 262 -4.32 -7.47 -23.51
C PHE A 262 -3.43 -8.65 -23.92
N GLN A 263 -3.99 -9.66 -24.57
CA GLN A 263 -3.23 -10.80 -25.09
C GLN A 263 -2.15 -10.37 -26.08
N LYS A 264 -2.44 -9.36 -26.91
CA LYS A 264 -1.49 -8.80 -27.86
C LYS A 264 -0.37 -8.06 -27.16
N ALA A 265 -0.68 -7.23 -26.16
CA ALA A 265 0.32 -6.55 -25.31
C ALA A 265 1.23 -7.57 -24.60
N VAL A 266 0.66 -8.60 -23.96
CA VAL A 266 1.40 -9.67 -23.28
C VAL A 266 2.34 -10.42 -24.24
N SER A 267 1.85 -10.82 -25.42
CA SER A 267 2.64 -11.59 -26.39
C SER A 267 3.81 -10.80 -26.99
N THR A 268 3.69 -9.47 -27.05
CA THR A 268 4.73 -8.58 -27.61
C THR A 268 5.61 -7.92 -26.57
N PHE A 269 5.29 -8.03 -25.27
CA PHE A 269 5.99 -7.34 -24.18
C PHE A 269 7.51 -7.59 -24.17
N LYS A 270 7.92 -8.85 -24.26
CA LYS A 270 9.33 -9.24 -24.15
C LYS A 270 10.21 -8.62 -25.24
N LEU A 271 9.68 -8.47 -26.46
CA LEU A 271 10.42 -7.95 -27.61
C LEU A 271 10.13 -6.47 -27.86
N GLY A 272 8.94 -6.01 -27.50
CA GLY A 272 8.42 -4.68 -27.86
C GLY A 272 8.48 -3.63 -26.75
N SER A 273 8.58 -4.02 -25.47
CA SER A 273 8.60 -3.07 -24.37
C SER A 273 10.00 -2.53 -24.09
N LYS A 274 10.12 -1.20 -23.91
CA LYS A 274 11.33 -0.57 -23.36
C LYS A 274 11.65 -1.04 -21.96
N ALA A 275 10.63 -1.44 -21.19
CA ALA A 275 10.81 -1.99 -19.85
C ALA A 275 11.66 -3.28 -19.86
N ASN A 276 11.59 -4.09 -20.91
CA ASN A 276 12.40 -5.30 -21.07
C ASN A 276 13.65 -5.11 -21.95
N SER A 277 14.09 -3.89 -22.19
CA SER A 277 15.29 -3.60 -23.04
C SER A 277 16.55 -4.32 -22.55
N LYS A 278 16.64 -4.60 -21.25
CA LYS A 278 17.76 -5.32 -20.60
C LYS A 278 17.48 -6.82 -20.39
N GLY A 279 16.35 -7.34 -20.87
CA GLY A 279 15.96 -8.75 -20.70
C GLY A 279 15.55 -9.17 -19.29
N ILE A 280 15.22 -8.23 -18.42
CA ILE A 280 14.86 -8.47 -17.01
C ILE A 280 13.68 -9.45 -16.87
N TYR A 281 12.74 -9.39 -17.81
CA TYR A 281 11.53 -10.23 -17.80
C TYR A 281 11.60 -11.44 -18.72
N ASN A 282 12.78 -11.77 -19.26
CA ASN A 282 12.90 -12.89 -20.22
C ASN A 282 12.45 -14.23 -19.63
N ASP A 283 12.73 -14.44 -18.34
CA ASP A 283 12.37 -15.66 -17.61
C ASP A 283 10.94 -15.66 -17.06
N HIS A 284 10.22 -14.53 -17.17
CA HIS A 284 8.84 -14.46 -16.72
C HIS A 284 7.92 -15.23 -17.67
N PRO A 285 7.12 -16.17 -17.19
CA PRO A 285 6.18 -16.90 -18.03
C PRO A 285 5.03 -16.01 -18.49
N ILE A 286 4.52 -16.28 -19.69
CA ILE A 286 3.23 -15.77 -20.14
C ILE A 286 2.19 -16.79 -19.70
N VAL A 287 1.19 -16.33 -18.95
CA VAL A 287 0.08 -17.17 -18.51
C VAL A 287 -1.20 -16.83 -19.28
N ASN A 288 -1.98 -17.84 -19.61
CA ASN A 288 -3.27 -17.60 -20.24
C ASN A 288 -4.29 -17.29 -19.14
N THR A 289 -4.64 -16.02 -18.97
CA THR A 289 -5.68 -15.58 -18.04
C THR A 289 -6.89 -15.10 -18.82
N GLU A 290 -8.05 -15.68 -18.54
CA GLU A 290 -9.31 -15.20 -19.10
C GLU A 290 -9.77 -13.90 -18.45
N THR A 291 -9.29 -13.62 -17.25
CA THR A 291 -9.65 -12.45 -16.46
C THR A 291 -8.39 -11.73 -15.98
N SER A 292 -8.26 -10.46 -16.30
CA SER A 292 -7.21 -9.58 -15.82
C SER A 292 -7.79 -8.58 -14.81
N LEU A 293 -7.03 -8.25 -13.77
CA LEU A 293 -7.44 -7.26 -12.76
C LEU A 293 -7.62 -5.88 -13.38
N ILE A 294 -6.80 -5.54 -14.39
CA ILE A 294 -6.86 -4.26 -15.07
C ILE A 294 -8.19 -4.03 -15.78
N PHE A 295 -8.87 -5.10 -16.24
CA PHE A 295 -10.19 -4.96 -16.88
C PHE A 295 -11.24 -4.38 -15.94
N LYS A 296 -11.20 -4.75 -14.65
CA LYS A 296 -12.11 -4.19 -13.64
C LYS A 296 -11.86 -2.69 -13.43
N ILE A 297 -10.60 -2.30 -13.46
CA ILE A 297 -10.19 -0.91 -13.26
C ILE A 297 -10.64 -0.05 -14.46
N ILE A 298 -10.36 -0.50 -15.68
CA ILE A 298 -10.77 0.20 -16.91
C ILE A 298 -12.29 0.31 -17.00
N ALA A 299 -13.02 -0.79 -16.74
CA ALA A 299 -14.48 -0.79 -16.79
C ALA A 299 -15.13 0.17 -15.78
N ASN A 300 -14.49 0.46 -14.68
CA ASN A 300 -14.96 1.45 -13.72
C ASN A 300 -14.68 2.90 -14.17
N ASP A 301 -13.61 3.12 -14.92
CA ASP A 301 -13.24 4.44 -15.45
C ASP A 301 -14.14 4.86 -16.64
N THR A 302 -14.53 3.91 -17.49
CA THR A 302 -15.37 4.14 -18.68
C THR A 302 -16.87 4.30 -18.41
N LYS A 303 -17.33 4.09 -17.20
CA LYS A 303 -18.76 4.23 -16.81
C LYS A 303 -19.19 5.68 -16.55
N LYS A 304 -18.36 6.66 -16.88
CA LYS A 304 -18.65 8.08 -16.85
C LYS A 304 -18.81 8.61 -18.27
#